data_ce04beed0667ae4ef1c341db70ba041d
#
_entry.id   ce04beed0667ae4ef1c341db70ba041d
#
_cell.length_a   1.000
_cell.length_b   1.000
_cell.length_c   1.000
_cell.angle_alpha   90.00
_cell.angle_beta   90.00
_cell.angle_gamma   90.00
#
_symmetry.space_group_name_H-M   'P 1'
#
loop_
_entity.id
_entity.type
_entity.pdbx_description
1 polymer ?
#
loop_
_entity_poly.entity_id
_entity_poly.type
_entity_poly.pdbx_seq_one_letter_code
_entity_poly.pdbx_strand_id
1 'polypeptide(L)'
;ACRCKKGERMPLTIAGSDPRKKGTITLVVQEVGLSSTRLCELNEGDYITDVVGPLGQATHIEKFGTVVCAGGGVGVAPMLPIVQALKAAGNRVITVLAGRNKDLIILEKEMRESSDEVIIMTDDGSYGRKGLVTEGVEEVIKREKVDKMLRYRSCHHDEVRLLAD
;
A
#
# COMPACT_ATOMS: atom_id res chain seq x y z
N ALA A 1 -15.70 5.59 -3.99
CA ALA A 1 -16.46 5.65 -2.73
C ALA A 1 -17.63 4.67 -2.80
N CYS A 2 -17.76 3.81 -1.81
CA CYS A 2 -18.79 2.77 -1.74
C CYS A 2 -19.96 3.24 -0.86
N ARG A 3 -21.21 2.93 -1.21
CA ARG A 3 -22.39 3.32 -0.45
C ARG A 3 -22.99 2.14 0.30
N CYS A 4 -23.02 2.20 1.62
CA CYS A 4 -23.72 1.25 2.47
C CYS A 4 -25.19 1.63 2.67
N LYS A 5 -26.03 0.69 3.19
CA LYS A 5 -27.50 0.85 3.38
C LYS A 5 -27.99 2.14 4.05
N LYS A 6 -27.13 2.94 4.70
CA LYS A 6 -27.45 4.26 5.27
C LYS A 6 -26.91 5.45 4.46
N GLY A 7 -26.45 5.24 3.23
CA GLY A 7 -26.03 6.33 2.35
C GLY A 7 -24.65 6.93 2.65
N GLU A 8 -23.86 6.31 3.52
CA GLU A 8 -22.48 6.74 3.78
C GLU A 8 -21.58 6.36 2.62
N ARG A 9 -20.74 7.29 2.19
CA ARG A 9 -19.67 7.04 1.22
C ARG A 9 -18.36 6.87 1.96
N MET A 10 -17.67 5.79 1.65
CA MET A 10 -16.37 5.46 2.24
C MET A 10 -15.30 5.57 1.16
N PRO A 11 -14.26 6.39 1.38
CA PRO A 11 -13.11 6.42 0.48
C PRO A 11 -12.30 5.13 0.65
N LEU A 12 -11.93 4.53 -0.48
CA LEU A 12 -11.07 3.36 -0.52
C LEU A 12 -10.03 3.56 -1.60
N THR A 13 -8.81 3.11 -1.33
CA THR A 13 -7.73 3.19 -2.30
C THR A 13 -7.69 1.94 -3.17
N ILE A 14 -7.52 2.13 -4.47
CA ILE A 14 -7.35 1.02 -5.42
C ILE A 14 -5.98 0.39 -5.16
N ALA A 15 -5.95 -0.88 -4.77
CA ALA A 15 -4.74 -1.65 -4.56
C ALA A 15 -4.20 -2.26 -5.87
N GLY A 16 -5.04 -2.35 -6.90
CA GLY A 16 -4.66 -2.88 -8.19
C GLY A 16 -5.84 -3.12 -9.12
N SER A 17 -5.52 -3.59 -10.32
CA SER A 17 -6.50 -4.10 -11.29
C SER A 17 -5.89 -5.32 -11.97
N ASP A 18 -6.68 -6.36 -12.22
CA ASP A 18 -6.21 -7.50 -13.02
C ASP A 18 -6.31 -7.13 -14.52
N PRO A 19 -5.18 -7.00 -15.24
CA PRO A 19 -5.20 -6.66 -16.65
C PRO A 19 -5.89 -7.71 -17.53
N ARG A 20 -6.05 -8.94 -17.02
CA ARG A 20 -6.76 -10.04 -17.70
C ARG A 20 -8.28 -9.94 -17.53
N LYS A 21 -8.74 -9.25 -16.50
CA LYS A 21 -10.16 -9.03 -16.20
C LYS A 21 -10.50 -7.55 -16.37
N LYS A 22 -10.79 -7.14 -17.61
CA LYS A 22 -11.18 -5.76 -17.91
C LYS A 22 -12.35 -5.30 -17.03
N GLY A 23 -12.24 -4.09 -16.48
CA GLY A 23 -13.29 -3.48 -15.66
C GLY A 23 -13.30 -3.95 -14.20
N THR A 24 -12.27 -4.66 -13.73
CA THR A 24 -12.14 -5.02 -12.32
C THR A 24 -11.14 -4.14 -11.59
N ILE A 25 -11.40 -3.89 -10.32
CA ILE A 25 -10.47 -3.24 -9.39
C ILE A 25 -10.28 -4.12 -8.17
N THR A 26 -9.10 -4.08 -7.59
CA THR A 26 -8.79 -4.75 -6.32
C THR A 26 -8.79 -3.72 -5.21
N LEU A 27 -9.55 -3.98 -4.16
CA LEU A 27 -9.60 -3.19 -2.94
C LEU A 27 -9.11 -4.06 -1.78
N VAL A 28 -8.31 -3.48 -0.90
CA VAL A 28 -7.94 -4.10 0.38
C VAL A 28 -8.66 -3.30 1.47
N VAL A 29 -9.51 -3.98 2.23
CA VAL A 29 -10.35 -3.35 3.25
C VAL A 29 -9.99 -3.90 4.60
N GLN A 30 -9.71 -3.00 5.55
CA GLN A 30 -9.54 -3.34 6.94
C GLN A 30 -10.86 -3.12 7.68
N GLU A 31 -11.29 -4.09 8.45
CA GLU A 31 -12.50 -4.02 9.25
C GLU A 31 -12.25 -3.19 10.52
N VAL A 32 -12.67 -1.91 10.49
CA VAL A 32 -12.44 -0.95 11.59
C VAL A 32 -13.70 -0.21 12.02
N GLY A 33 -14.82 -0.37 11.32
CA GLY A 33 -16.07 0.30 11.63
C GLY A 33 -17.23 -0.24 10.81
N LEU A 34 -18.45 0.23 11.08
CA LEU A 34 -19.68 -0.33 10.55
C LEU A 34 -19.69 -0.47 9.02
N SER A 35 -19.19 0.52 8.30
CA SER A 35 -19.20 0.51 6.84
C SER A 35 -18.17 -0.47 6.27
N SER A 36 -16.97 -0.55 6.86
CA SER A 36 -15.94 -1.52 6.45
C SER A 36 -16.32 -2.94 6.82
N THR A 37 -16.91 -3.18 8.01
CA THR A 37 -17.44 -4.49 8.39
C THR A 37 -18.47 -4.98 7.36
N ARG A 38 -19.45 -4.16 7.02
CA ARG A 38 -20.46 -4.52 6.00
C ARG A 38 -19.88 -4.79 4.63
N LEU A 39 -18.81 -4.09 4.26
CA LEU A 39 -18.12 -4.35 3.00
C LEU A 39 -17.38 -5.69 3.04
N CYS A 40 -16.77 -6.03 4.18
CA CYS A 40 -16.09 -7.32 4.39
C CYS A 40 -17.06 -8.52 4.47
N GLU A 41 -18.34 -8.30 4.80
CA GLU A 41 -19.38 -9.32 4.82
C GLU A 41 -19.91 -9.72 3.42
N LEU A 42 -19.56 -8.95 2.36
CA LEU A 42 -20.00 -9.25 0.99
C LEU A 42 -19.33 -10.51 0.47
N ASN A 43 -20.14 -11.32 -0.23
CA ASN A 43 -19.70 -12.55 -0.89
C ASN A 43 -19.66 -12.38 -2.40
N GLU A 44 -19.08 -13.36 -3.08
CA GLU A 44 -19.09 -13.41 -4.55
C GLU A 44 -20.54 -13.41 -5.08
N GLY A 45 -20.82 -12.46 -5.98
CA GLY A 45 -22.15 -12.23 -6.53
C GLY A 45 -22.97 -11.15 -5.84
N ASP A 46 -22.49 -10.63 -4.69
CA ASP A 46 -23.14 -9.48 -4.04
C ASP A 46 -22.85 -8.17 -4.77
N TYR A 47 -23.71 -7.18 -4.56
CA TYR A 47 -23.64 -5.90 -5.26
C TYR A 47 -23.38 -4.74 -4.32
N ILE A 48 -22.53 -3.81 -4.79
CA ILE A 48 -22.35 -2.49 -4.20
C ILE A 48 -23.19 -1.50 -5.03
N THR A 49 -24.05 -0.73 -4.37
CA THR A 49 -25.01 0.17 -5.03
C THR A 49 -24.34 1.20 -5.93
N ASP A 50 -23.27 1.84 -5.43
CA ASP A 50 -22.57 2.89 -6.13
C ASP A 50 -21.05 2.79 -5.89
N VAL A 51 -20.27 2.85 -6.95
CA VAL A 51 -18.83 3.03 -6.91
C VAL A 51 -18.48 4.23 -7.77
N VAL A 52 -17.85 5.24 -7.18
CA VAL A 52 -17.43 6.46 -7.88
C VAL A 52 -15.92 6.55 -7.85
N GLY A 53 -15.30 6.62 -9.01
CA GLY A 53 -13.84 6.72 -9.13
C GLY A 53 -13.36 6.59 -10.58
N PRO A 54 -12.05 6.68 -10.80
CA PRO A 54 -11.03 7.04 -9.81
C PRO A 54 -11.18 8.49 -9.34
N LEU A 55 -10.95 8.71 -8.04
CA LEU A 55 -10.97 10.05 -7.41
C LEU A 55 -9.58 10.35 -6.85
N GLY A 56 -9.35 11.64 -6.55
CA GLY A 56 -8.08 12.11 -6.00
C GLY A 56 -7.05 12.48 -7.07
N GLN A 57 -5.81 12.65 -6.65
CA GLN A 57 -4.70 13.06 -7.49
C GLN A 57 -3.75 11.89 -7.72
N ALA A 58 -3.33 11.68 -8.97
CA ALA A 58 -2.36 10.65 -9.28
C ALA A 58 -0.99 11.00 -8.67
N THR A 59 -0.31 10.00 -8.12
CA THR A 59 1.08 10.15 -7.69
C THR A 59 1.96 10.43 -8.90
N HIS A 60 2.82 11.44 -8.80
CA HIS A 60 3.79 11.74 -9.86
C HIS A 60 4.83 10.62 -9.97
N ILE A 61 4.91 10.00 -11.13
CA ILE A 61 5.84 8.91 -11.44
C ILE A 61 6.79 9.36 -12.53
N GLU A 62 8.08 9.31 -12.22
CA GLU A 62 9.16 9.58 -13.17
C GLU A 62 10.39 8.74 -12.81
N LYS A 63 11.44 8.83 -13.60
CA LYS A 63 12.71 8.19 -13.30
C LYS A 63 13.52 9.03 -12.32
N PHE A 64 13.37 8.76 -11.04
CA PHE A 64 14.10 9.43 -9.95
C PHE A 64 15.51 8.84 -9.73
N GLY A 65 15.66 7.52 -9.92
CA GLY A 65 16.86 6.77 -9.57
C GLY A 65 16.56 5.67 -8.55
N THR A 66 17.11 5.77 -7.35
CA THR A 66 16.81 4.86 -6.24
C THR A 66 15.66 5.40 -5.40
N VAL A 67 14.57 4.62 -5.33
CA VAL A 67 13.35 4.99 -4.60
C VAL A 67 13.10 4.01 -3.47
N VAL A 68 12.87 4.53 -2.27
CA VAL A 68 12.44 3.73 -1.12
C VAL A 68 10.95 3.92 -0.88
N CYS A 69 10.21 2.81 -0.88
CA CYS A 69 8.79 2.79 -0.54
C CYS A 69 8.61 2.07 0.79
N ALA A 70 8.06 2.76 1.79
CA ALA A 70 7.88 2.21 3.12
C ALA A 70 6.40 2.20 3.53
N GLY A 71 5.90 1.07 3.97
CA GLY A 71 4.50 0.93 4.37
C GLY A 71 4.27 -0.18 5.38
N GLY A 72 3.18 -0.05 6.13
CA GLY A 72 2.79 -1.03 7.13
C GLY A 72 1.29 -1.26 7.20
N GLY A 73 0.89 -2.47 7.57
CA GLY A 73 -0.50 -2.87 7.64
C GLY A 73 -1.25 -2.64 6.31
N VAL A 74 -2.48 -2.14 6.37
CA VAL A 74 -3.29 -1.87 5.17
C VAL A 74 -2.67 -0.82 4.24
N GLY A 75 -1.76 0.04 4.75
CA GLY A 75 -1.03 1.03 3.94
C GLY A 75 -0.12 0.45 2.85
N VAL A 76 0.15 -0.85 2.90
CA VAL A 76 0.88 -1.57 1.84
C VAL A 76 0.04 -1.67 0.56
N ALA A 77 -1.28 -1.78 0.68
CA ALA A 77 -2.17 -1.94 -0.45
C ALA A 77 -2.15 -0.75 -1.44
N PRO A 78 -2.32 0.51 -1.01
CA PRO A 78 -2.18 1.67 -1.89
C PRO A 78 -0.76 1.86 -2.44
N MET A 79 0.25 1.34 -1.76
CA MET A 79 1.64 1.44 -2.20
C MET A 79 1.95 0.54 -3.40
N LEU A 80 1.30 -0.61 -3.52
CA LEU A 80 1.59 -1.60 -4.56
C LEU A 80 1.51 -1.03 -5.99
N PRO A 81 0.42 -0.37 -6.44
CA PRO A 81 0.36 0.16 -7.79
C PRO A 81 1.42 1.25 -8.05
N ILE A 82 1.84 1.98 -7.02
CA ILE A 82 2.88 3.00 -7.13
C ILE A 82 4.26 2.35 -7.28
N VAL A 83 4.55 1.32 -6.49
CA VAL A 83 5.77 0.51 -6.63
C VAL A 83 5.89 -0.07 -8.04
N GLN A 84 4.80 -0.65 -8.56
CA GLN A 84 4.74 -1.18 -9.93
C GLN A 84 5.01 -0.10 -10.98
N ALA A 85 4.39 1.06 -10.84
CA ALA A 85 4.57 2.17 -11.77
C ALA A 85 6.00 2.75 -11.70
N LEU A 86 6.58 2.90 -10.50
CA LEU A 86 7.96 3.34 -10.33
C LEU A 86 8.95 2.35 -10.95
N LYS A 87 8.71 1.05 -10.77
CA LYS A 87 9.54 0.01 -11.39
C LYS A 87 9.43 0.04 -12.91
N ALA A 88 8.24 0.20 -13.45
CA ALA A 88 8.01 0.32 -14.89
C ALA A 88 8.66 1.58 -15.48
N ALA A 89 8.78 2.67 -14.71
CA ALA A 89 9.50 3.89 -15.08
C ALA A 89 11.05 3.74 -15.04
N GLY A 90 11.56 2.57 -14.68
CA GLY A 90 13.00 2.26 -14.68
C GLY A 90 13.74 2.74 -13.43
N ASN A 91 13.04 2.89 -12.31
CA ASN A 91 13.65 3.13 -11.01
C ASN A 91 14.17 1.85 -10.38
N ARG A 92 15.20 1.97 -9.54
CA ARG A 92 15.55 0.97 -8.55
C ARG A 92 14.62 1.14 -7.35
N VAL A 93 13.75 0.17 -7.10
CA VAL A 93 12.74 0.27 -6.05
C VAL A 93 13.10 -0.67 -4.90
N ILE A 94 13.23 -0.10 -3.71
CA ILE A 94 13.43 -0.81 -2.44
C ILE A 94 12.20 -0.63 -1.60
N THR A 95 11.57 -1.73 -1.20
CA THR A 95 10.34 -1.69 -0.41
C THR A 95 10.60 -2.15 1.02
N VAL A 96 10.16 -1.37 1.99
CA VAL A 96 10.19 -1.72 3.41
C VAL A 96 8.76 -1.99 3.87
N LEU A 97 8.46 -3.27 4.13
CA LEU A 97 7.18 -3.71 4.66
C LEU A 97 7.26 -3.83 6.18
N ALA A 98 6.29 -3.27 6.89
CA ALA A 98 6.25 -3.36 8.34
C ALA A 98 4.89 -3.87 8.85
N GLY A 99 4.92 -4.59 9.96
CA GLY A 99 3.74 -5.06 10.66
C GLY A 99 4.04 -5.33 12.13
N ARG A 100 3.00 -5.42 12.97
CA ARG A 100 3.19 -5.81 14.37
C ARG A 100 3.72 -7.23 14.50
N ASN A 101 3.25 -8.12 13.62
CA ASN A 101 3.62 -9.52 13.56
C ASN A 101 3.54 -10.02 12.10
N LYS A 102 3.92 -11.28 11.89
CA LYS A 102 3.91 -11.94 10.58
C LYS A 102 2.54 -11.89 9.89
N ASP A 103 1.45 -12.07 10.64
CA ASP A 103 0.10 -12.18 10.07
C ASP A 103 -0.42 -10.87 9.48
N LEU A 104 0.20 -9.74 9.87
CA LEU A 104 -0.10 -8.39 9.38
C LEU A 104 0.80 -7.95 8.22
N ILE A 105 1.68 -8.81 7.76
CA ILE A 105 2.45 -8.57 6.51
C ILE A 105 1.59 -9.04 5.34
N ILE A 106 1.06 -8.10 4.60
CA ILE A 106 0.21 -8.35 3.44
C ILE A 106 0.93 -8.04 2.13
N LEU A 107 0.49 -8.66 1.02
CA LEU A 107 0.97 -8.41 -0.35
C LEU A 107 2.50 -8.57 -0.51
N GLU A 108 3.14 -9.39 0.32
CA GLU A 108 4.59 -9.62 0.26
C GLU A 108 5.03 -10.15 -1.10
N LYS A 109 4.28 -11.14 -1.63
CA LYS A 109 4.60 -11.76 -2.91
C LYS A 109 4.59 -10.73 -4.05
N GLU A 110 3.52 -9.96 -4.14
CA GLU A 110 3.33 -8.92 -5.16
C GLU A 110 4.40 -7.82 -5.05
N MET A 111 4.77 -7.47 -3.82
CA MET A 111 5.84 -6.50 -3.57
C MET A 111 7.20 -7.04 -3.99
N ARG A 112 7.50 -8.32 -3.72
CA ARG A 112 8.75 -8.94 -4.17
C ARG A 112 8.84 -9.03 -5.69
N GLU A 113 7.73 -9.27 -6.37
CA GLU A 113 7.68 -9.30 -7.83
C GLU A 113 7.85 -7.90 -8.45
N SER A 114 7.50 -6.85 -7.72
CA SER A 114 7.47 -5.46 -8.19
C SER A 114 8.64 -4.61 -7.71
N SER A 115 9.48 -5.11 -6.80
CA SER A 115 10.61 -4.38 -6.21
C SER A 115 11.94 -5.07 -6.51
N ASP A 116 13.04 -4.32 -6.48
CA ASP A 116 14.39 -4.88 -6.56
C ASP A 116 14.82 -5.53 -5.24
N GLU A 117 14.34 -4.96 -4.13
CA GLU A 117 14.61 -5.45 -2.79
C GLU A 117 13.39 -5.23 -1.90
N VAL A 118 13.09 -6.21 -1.04
CA VAL A 118 12.04 -6.10 -0.01
C VAL A 118 12.65 -6.41 1.34
N ILE A 119 12.55 -5.45 2.24
CA ILE A 119 12.93 -5.57 3.64
C ILE A 119 11.66 -5.71 4.47
N ILE A 120 11.61 -6.72 5.33
CA ILE A 120 10.47 -6.97 6.20
C ILE A 120 10.87 -6.69 7.64
N MET A 121 10.04 -5.87 8.31
CA MET A 121 10.19 -5.49 9.70
C MET A 121 8.96 -5.91 10.49
N THR A 122 9.16 -6.53 11.66
CA THR A 122 8.05 -6.83 12.59
C THR A 122 8.39 -6.35 13.98
N ASP A 123 7.41 -5.74 14.66
CA ASP A 123 7.64 -5.17 16.00
C ASP A 123 8.01 -6.25 17.01
N ASP A 124 7.39 -7.45 16.88
CA ASP A 124 7.62 -8.59 17.77
C ASP A 124 8.80 -9.49 17.34
N GLY A 125 9.32 -9.32 16.12
CA GLY A 125 10.37 -10.17 15.55
C GLY A 125 9.89 -11.54 15.08
N SER A 126 8.59 -11.75 14.92
CA SER A 126 8.01 -13.03 14.47
C SER A 126 8.33 -13.34 13.00
N TYR A 127 8.68 -12.33 12.19
CA TYR A 127 9.06 -12.50 10.80
C TYR A 127 9.96 -11.36 10.30
N GLY A 128 10.93 -11.70 9.45
CA GLY A 128 11.92 -10.75 8.95
C GLY A 128 12.84 -10.25 10.06
N ARG A 129 12.99 -8.94 10.18
CA ARG A 129 13.80 -8.30 11.21
C ARG A 129 12.90 -7.71 12.29
N LYS A 130 13.33 -7.79 13.54
CA LYS A 130 12.66 -7.12 14.64
C LYS A 130 12.98 -5.63 14.62
N GLY A 131 11.95 -4.80 14.66
CA GLY A 131 12.09 -3.35 14.73
C GLY A 131 11.00 -2.60 13.97
N LEU A 132 11.11 -1.28 13.95
CA LEU A 132 10.16 -0.37 13.30
C LEU A 132 10.50 -0.16 11.82
N VAL A 133 9.51 0.23 11.04
CA VAL A 133 9.70 0.61 9.63
C VAL A 133 10.78 1.66 9.42
N THR A 134 10.93 2.59 10.37
CA THR A 134 11.95 3.65 10.35
C THR A 134 13.37 3.09 10.39
N GLU A 135 13.61 2.05 11.18
CA GLU A 135 14.93 1.41 11.27
C GLU A 135 15.30 0.73 9.95
N GLY A 136 14.34 0.07 9.31
CA GLY A 136 14.54 -0.51 7.98
C GLY A 136 14.85 0.54 6.91
N VAL A 137 14.17 1.68 6.96
CA VAL A 137 14.43 2.81 6.06
C VAL A 137 15.80 3.42 6.32
N GLU A 138 16.16 3.65 7.59
CA GLU A 138 17.48 4.19 7.97
C GLU A 138 18.62 3.30 7.50
N GLU A 139 18.44 1.98 7.56
CA GLU A 139 19.45 1.05 7.06
C GLU A 139 19.69 1.24 5.56
N VAL A 140 18.61 1.38 4.76
CA VAL A 140 18.74 1.63 3.33
C VAL A 140 19.46 2.94 3.05
N ILE A 141 19.09 4.02 3.75
CA ILE A 141 19.69 5.35 3.57
C ILE A 141 21.19 5.34 3.94
N LYS A 142 21.58 4.56 4.96
CA LYS A 142 22.99 4.41 5.34
C LYS A 142 23.81 3.60 4.34
N ARG A 143 23.15 2.65 3.66
CA ARG A 143 23.80 1.71 2.74
C ARG A 143 23.97 2.29 1.33
N GLU A 144 23.01 3.05 0.85
CA GLU A 144 23.03 3.58 -0.51
C GLU A 144 22.30 4.95 -0.60
N LYS A 145 22.66 5.70 -1.64
CA LYS A 145 22.01 7.00 -1.90
C LYS A 145 20.57 6.78 -2.33
N VAL A 146 19.65 7.40 -1.63
CA VAL A 146 18.21 7.39 -1.92
C VAL A 146 17.83 8.73 -2.55
N ASP A 147 17.24 8.69 -3.75
CA ASP A 147 16.85 9.90 -4.49
C ASP A 147 15.40 10.30 -4.20
N LYS A 148 14.56 9.34 -3.80
CA LYS A 148 13.15 9.60 -3.45
C LYS A 148 12.69 8.62 -2.38
N MET A 149 11.85 9.10 -1.47
CA MET A 149 11.20 8.26 -0.47
C MET A 149 9.69 8.49 -0.49
N LEU A 150 8.93 7.39 -0.47
CA LEU A 150 7.48 7.38 -0.32
C LEU A 150 7.12 6.58 0.93
N ARG A 151 6.29 7.16 1.79
CA ARG A 151 5.88 6.50 3.02
C ARG A 151 4.36 6.42 3.11
N TYR A 152 3.85 5.21 3.29
CA TYR A 152 2.45 4.93 3.53
C TYR A 152 2.26 4.43 4.96
N ARG A 153 1.52 5.18 5.75
CA ARG A 153 1.20 4.81 7.13
C ARG A 153 -0.29 4.50 7.24
N SER A 154 -0.61 3.33 7.76
CA SER A 154 -1.95 3.04 8.25
C SER A 154 -2.16 3.82 9.55
N CYS A 155 -2.80 4.97 9.43
CA CYS A 155 -3.38 5.71 10.55
C CYS A 155 -4.77 6.12 10.12
N HIS A 156 -5.66 6.34 11.07
CA HIS A 156 -7.02 6.83 10.89
C HIS A 156 -7.12 8.18 10.15
N HIS A 157 -5.99 8.70 9.66
CA HIS A 157 -5.88 9.90 8.80
C HIS A 157 -4.81 9.61 7.74
N ASP A 158 -5.26 9.56 6.49
CA ASP A 158 -4.41 9.42 5.30
C ASP A 158 -3.67 10.75 5.04
N GLU A 159 -2.51 10.92 5.62
CA GLU A 159 -1.55 11.92 5.14
C GLU A 159 -0.37 11.21 4.46
N VAL A 160 -0.34 11.31 3.15
CA VAL A 160 0.87 11.06 2.36
C VAL A 160 1.81 12.22 2.60
N ARG A 161 2.84 12.05 3.42
CA ARG A 161 3.92 13.04 3.51
C ARG A 161 5.03 12.66 2.54
N LEU A 162 5.20 13.54 1.55
CA LEU A 162 6.43 13.61 0.77
C LEU A 162 7.48 14.26 1.65
N LEU A 163 8.50 13.52 2.04
CA LEU A 163 9.73 14.11 2.57
C LEU A 163 10.66 14.27 1.38
N ALA A 164 10.65 15.46 0.79
CA ALA A 164 11.66 15.90 -0.15
C ALA A 164 12.37 17.10 0.50
N ASP A 165 13.66 16.99 0.71
CA ASP A 165 14.64 18.08 0.74
C ASP A 165 15.61 17.89 -0.40
#